data_10ad96ae24de801cc131a8d3c0c32571
#
_entry.id   10ad96ae24de801cc131a8d3c0c32571
#
_cell.length_a   1.000
_cell.length_b   1.000
_cell.length_c   1.000
_cell.angle_alpha   90.00
_cell.angle_beta   90.00
_cell.angle_gamma   90.00
#
_symmetry.space_group_name_H-M   'P 1'
#
loop_
_entity.id
_entity.type
_entity.pdbx_description
1 polymer ?
#
loop_
_entity_poly.entity_id
_entity_poly.type
_entity_poly.pdbx_seq_one_letter_code
_entity_poly.pdbx_strand_id
1 'polypeptide(L)'
;MRKLLFLLTAFTLILSCSSDETSTPVTPTAPIVKYTITLTAGEGGTVSTTGGEYEAGQTVSVTATPQGEYLFKDWSDGNTNATRTITVSSNSTLTANFEKKKYPLTVNIEGEGEVLEEIVNSGRTTDYDSGTTVKLTAVPADCWNLNQWSGDFQSEEIIIEINVNSPKTINVSFNEIDQRPVPVFSNTSYFTRTYYNRSFNNYLNNSEDWYNDPLDAVVLDYNMDGYLDFVHTNSDYGASFKGVSVRNKIKFYRGNCNGDLELDEVLSNKFNGLEHGRKGLVGDYNNDGYPDIFFVGHGIDTDPFPGEYPILLTNIGGNDFEENRFEDFIGFWHSAASGDYDNDGDLDIILISQSKTYIMKNTNGEFEIIADNINYDQRAIKDFPQESIVPIINQVYTSELYDLDKDGFLDLVVSGHDYPDQYGGESLVLFGDGKSFLKDKKIIPSVEGFGICIDIDFLDINNDGETEIILNRTGDPKDGLGFYRGWKVQILELINGEYLDSTDKYIDVSQGSDSDWMYWLHLNDNNGIIELFNDDLHTTTSQSKPYRKWELINSKFILQ
;
A
#
# COMPACT_ATOMS: atom_id res chain seq x y z
N MET A 1 29.31 41.58 61.34
CA MET A 1 30.41 42.14 62.16
C MET A 1 30.57 43.60 61.81
N ARG A 2 30.45 44.43 62.92
CA ARG A 2 31.03 45.73 63.14
C ARG A 2 30.70 46.88 62.17
N LYS A 3 29.84 47.83 62.61
CA LYS A 3 30.04 48.97 63.54
C LYS A 3 31.03 49.94 62.89
N LEU A 4 30.74 51.27 62.75
CA LEU A 4 30.65 52.29 63.76
C LEU A 4 30.46 53.65 63.00
N LEU A 5 29.55 54.47 63.27
CA LEU A 5 29.27 55.40 64.35
C LEU A 5 30.24 56.61 64.47
N PHE A 6 29.63 57.75 64.76
CA PHE A 6 30.13 59.02 65.38
C PHE A 6 30.28 60.19 64.36
N LEU A 7 30.01 61.40 64.75
CA LEU A 7 29.33 62.15 65.82
C LEU A 7 29.45 63.63 65.42
N LEU A 8 28.35 64.32 65.37
CA LEU A 8 28.03 65.42 66.30
C LEU A 8 29.14 66.43 66.60
N THR A 9 28.91 67.70 66.32
CA THR A 9 28.97 68.77 67.28
C THR A 9 28.34 70.07 66.78
N ALA A 10 27.51 70.60 67.64
CA ALA A 10 26.93 71.92 67.64
C ALA A 10 27.87 72.95 68.25
N PHE A 11 27.68 74.23 68.03
CA PHE A 11 27.80 75.32 68.97
C PHE A 11 27.42 76.66 68.27
N THR A 12 26.34 77.19 68.62
CA THR A 12 25.87 78.31 69.45
C THR A 12 26.47 79.69 69.20
N LEU A 13 25.47 80.67 68.96
CA LEU A 13 25.26 81.99 69.50
C LEU A 13 26.26 83.12 69.18
N ILE A 14 25.81 84.27 68.77
CA ILE A 14 25.31 85.38 69.61
C ILE A 14 24.71 86.47 68.74
N LEU A 15 23.67 87.13 69.26
CA LEU A 15 22.98 88.34 68.84
C LEU A 15 23.88 89.56 68.60
N SER A 16 23.44 90.37 67.64
CA SER A 16 23.38 91.81 67.94
C SER A 16 22.39 92.50 66.95
N CYS A 17 21.48 93.27 67.56
CA CYS A 17 20.54 94.19 66.91
C CYS A 17 21.28 95.41 66.38
N SER A 18 20.88 95.84 65.14
CA SER A 18 20.82 97.25 64.86
C SER A 18 19.91 97.52 63.64
N SER A 19 18.96 98.32 63.80
CA SER A 19 18.00 98.89 62.81
C SER A 19 18.71 99.69 61.75
N ASP A 20 18.30 99.45 60.52
CA ASP A 20 17.98 100.57 59.63
C ASP A 20 17.09 100.11 58.42
N GLU A 21 15.98 100.72 58.31
CA GLU A 21 15.06 100.58 57.20
C GLU A 21 15.65 101.20 55.93
N THR A 22 15.90 100.34 54.93
CA THR A 22 15.93 100.76 53.50
C THR A 22 15.04 99.85 52.68
N SER A 23 13.88 100.44 52.26
CA SER A 23 12.99 99.79 51.33
C SER A 23 13.71 99.59 50.00
N THR A 24 14.08 98.32 49.72
CA THR A 24 14.47 97.89 48.38
C THR A 24 13.17 97.69 47.57
N PRO A 25 13.10 98.10 46.27
CA PRO A 25 11.93 97.87 45.44
C PRO A 25 11.80 96.38 45.22
N VAL A 26 10.66 95.80 45.56
CA VAL A 26 10.30 94.42 45.20
C VAL A 26 10.20 94.34 43.68
N THR A 27 11.18 93.79 43.02
CA THR A 27 11.06 93.45 41.60
C THR A 27 9.93 92.40 41.47
N PRO A 28 8.91 92.70 40.66
CA PRO A 28 7.83 91.74 40.47
C PRO A 28 8.47 90.42 39.91
N THR A 29 8.36 89.35 40.64
CA THR A 29 8.74 88.02 40.18
C THR A 29 7.92 87.77 38.90
N ALA A 30 8.63 87.51 37.79
CA ALA A 30 7.96 87.19 36.55
C ALA A 30 7.05 85.96 36.77
N PRO A 31 5.84 85.94 36.21
CA PRO A 31 4.95 84.78 36.39
C PRO A 31 5.62 83.48 35.96
N ILE A 32 5.67 82.53 36.89
CA ILE A 32 6.22 81.19 36.57
C ILE A 32 5.33 80.53 35.52
N VAL A 33 5.86 80.41 34.32
CA VAL A 33 5.17 79.69 33.22
C VAL A 33 5.27 78.22 33.46
N LYS A 34 4.12 77.56 33.55
CA LYS A 34 4.03 76.09 33.68
C LYS A 34 3.48 75.48 32.43
N TYR A 35 3.99 74.25 32.15
CA TYR A 35 3.55 73.41 31.03
C TYR A 35 3.17 72.05 31.52
N THR A 36 2.19 71.43 30.84
CA THR A 36 1.77 70.04 31.12
C THR A 36 2.53 69.09 30.21
N ILE A 37 3.22 68.12 30.82
CA ILE A 37 3.81 66.98 30.15
C ILE A 37 2.94 65.77 30.42
N THR A 38 2.41 65.13 29.38
CA THR A 38 1.63 63.88 29.46
C THR A 38 2.46 62.73 28.90
N LEU A 39 2.64 61.69 29.68
CA LEU A 39 3.44 60.50 29.35
C LEU A 39 2.54 59.28 29.41
N THR A 40 2.45 58.52 28.31
CA THR A 40 1.63 57.33 28.22
C THR A 40 2.46 56.17 27.74
N ALA A 41 2.02 54.94 28.07
CA ALA A 41 2.55 53.72 27.52
C ALA A 41 1.54 53.12 26.52
N GLY A 42 2.02 52.69 25.37
CA GLY A 42 1.29 51.83 24.47
C GLY A 42 1.17 50.41 25.05
N GLU A 43 0.54 49.52 24.30
CA GLU A 43 0.43 48.10 24.65
C GLU A 43 1.82 47.46 24.84
N GLY A 44 1.99 46.63 25.86
CA GLY A 44 3.22 45.85 26.09
C GLY A 44 4.24 46.52 26.98
N GLY A 45 3.93 47.62 27.64
CA GLY A 45 4.87 48.23 28.59
C GLY A 45 4.25 49.23 29.55
N THR A 46 5.11 49.88 30.32
CA THR A 46 4.73 50.93 31.30
C THR A 46 5.71 52.08 31.20
N VAL A 47 5.31 53.22 31.73
CA VAL A 47 6.19 54.37 31.94
C VAL A 47 6.34 54.67 33.43
N SER A 48 7.53 55.14 33.84
CA SER A 48 7.86 55.40 35.25
C SER A 48 7.07 56.56 35.84
N THR A 49 6.51 57.44 35.05
CA THR A 49 5.64 58.54 35.44
C THR A 49 4.66 58.91 34.32
N THR A 50 3.46 59.34 34.65
CA THR A 50 2.45 59.83 33.73
C THR A 50 2.63 61.30 33.37
N GLY A 51 3.65 61.96 33.94
CA GLY A 51 3.89 63.38 33.74
C GLY A 51 3.22 64.24 34.83
N GLY A 52 2.88 65.47 34.48
CA GLY A 52 2.30 66.45 35.39
C GLY A 52 2.53 67.87 34.91
N GLU A 53 2.28 68.87 35.80
CA GLU A 53 2.63 70.26 35.55
C GLU A 53 4.01 70.61 36.05
N TYR A 54 4.83 71.26 35.23
CA TYR A 54 6.23 71.60 35.51
C TYR A 54 6.52 73.01 35.10
N GLU A 55 7.45 73.67 35.76
CA GLU A 55 7.91 75.00 35.39
C GLU A 55 8.76 74.99 34.13
N ALA A 56 8.68 76.06 33.33
CA ALA A 56 9.52 76.17 32.15
C ALA A 56 11.02 76.03 32.49
N GLY A 57 11.75 75.19 31.78
CA GLY A 57 13.16 74.82 32.01
C GLY A 57 13.40 73.67 32.98
N GLN A 58 12.39 73.23 33.70
CA GLN A 58 12.54 72.01 34.52
C GLN A 58 12.78 70.78 33.62
N THR A 59 13.29 69.71 34.19
CA THR A 59 13.53 68.46 33.53
C THR A 59 12.72 67.32 34.14
N VAL A 60 12.14 66.46 33.29
CA VAL A 60 11.40 65.28 33.68
C VAL A 60 12.15 64.06 33.14
N SER A 61 12.55 63.19 34.05
CA SER A 61 13.13 61.90 33.65
C SER A 61 12.04 60.83 33.59
N VAL A 62 11.98 60.12 32.48
CA VAL A 62 11.01 59.04 32.24
C VAL A 62 11.73 57.81 31.71
N THR A 63 11.29 56.62 32.20
CA THR A 63 11.74 55.34 31.71
C THR A 63 10.54 54.56 31.17
N ALA A 64 10.64 54.10 29.96
CA ALA A 64 9.73 53.11 29.38
C ALA A 64 10.24 51.71 29.70
N THR A 65 9.41 50.89 30.30
CA THR A 65 9.76 49.50 30.70
C THR A 65 8.88 48.53 29.94
N PRO A 66 9.45 47.70 29.04
CA PRO A 66 8.72 46.61 28.39
C PRO A 66 8.24 45.59 29.41
N GLN A 67 7.10 44.94 29.14
CA GLN A 67 6.52 43.88 29.93
C GLN A 67 6.37 42.62 29.08
N GLY A 68 6.57 41.45 29.71
CA GLY A 68 6.41 40.15 29.07
C GLY A 68 7.24 40.00 27.76
N GLU A 69 6.54 39.70 26.68
CA GLU A 69 7.12 39.43 25.38
C GLU A 69 7.24 40.66 24.46
N TYR A 70 7.41 41.86 25.06
CA TYR A 70 7.60 43.08 24.31
C TYR A 70 9.00 43.66 24.49
N LEU A 71 9.41 44.46 23.51
CA LEU A 71 10.60 45.29 23.49
C LEU A 71 10.17 46.76 23.40
N PHE A 72 10.92 47.69 24.04
CA PHE A 72 10.72 49.10 23.79
C PHE A 72 11.17 49.40 22.33
N LYS A 73 10.31 50.08 21.59
CA LYS A 73 10.57 50.46 20.22
C LYS A 73 11.10 51.89 20.15
N ASP A 74 10.25 52.83 20.46
CA ASP A 74 10.54 54.25 20.43
C ASP A 74 9.53 55.06 21.28
N TRP A 75 9.79 56.33 21.43
CA TRP A 75 8.79 57.30 21.85
C TRP A 75 8.11 57.89 20.61
N SER A 76 6.89 58.41 20.76
CA SER A 76 6.09 58.97 19.66
C SER A 76 6.74 60.12 18.91
N ASP A 77 7.79 60.72 19.44
CA ASP A 77 8.64 61.71 18.80
C ASP A 77 9.88 61.11 18.06
N GLY A 78 9.97 59.79 17.99
CA GLY A 78 11.03 59.07 17.30
C GLY A 78 12.30 58.83 18.15
N ASN A 79 12.29 59.19 19.45
CA ASN A 79 13.43 58.91 20.33
C ASN A 79 13.49 57.43 20.72
N THR A 80 14.63 56.78 20.50
CA THR A 80 14.84 55.34 20.73
C THR A 80 15.47 55.00 22.07
N ASN A 81 15.72 55.99 22.93
CA ASN A 81 16.24 55.74 24.29
C ASN A 81 15.07 55.45 25.25
N ALA A 82 15.00 54.25 25.77
CA ALA A 82 13.96 53.86 26.71
C ALA A 82 13.91 54.77 27.95
N THR A 83 15.07 55.17 28.47
CA THR A 83 15.20 56.21 29.52
C THR A 83 15.65 57.52 28.92
N ARG A 84 14.88 58.56 29.16
CA ARG A 84 15.20 59.91 28.66
C ARG A 84 14.86 61.00 29.66
N THR A 85 15.49 62.17 29.49
CA THR A 85 15.18 63.41 30.21
C THR A 85 14.56 64.39 29.22
N ILE A 86 13.40 64.93 29.58
CA ILE A 86 12.66 65.92 28.82
C ILE A 86 12.84 67.28 29.46
N THR A 87 13.36 68.29 28.75
CA THR A 87 13.38 69.67 29.20
C THR A 87 12.04 70.33 28.86
N VAL A 88 11.36 70.85 29.82
CA VAL A 88 10.02 71.39 29.72
C VAL A 88 10.07 72.77 29.06
N SER A 89 9.60 72.90 27.83
CA SER A 89 9.56 74.20 27.08
C SER A 89 8.18 74.50 26.53
N SER A 90 7.27 73.54 26.45
CA SER A 90 5.89 73.65 26.03
C SER A 90 5.07 72.48 26.50
N ASN A 91 3.73 72.55 26.37
CA ASN A 91 2.88 71.34 26.57
C ASN A 91 3.27 70.26 25.58
N SER A 92 3.43 69.04 26.08
CA SER A 92 3.84 67.87 25.26
C SER A 92 3.17 66.60 25.72
N THR A 93 2.78 65.78 24.74
CA THR A 93 2.29 64.41 24.97
C THR A 93 3.21 63.44 24.25
N LEU A 94 3.76 62.49 25.00
CA LEU A 94 4.63 61.45 24.47
C LEU A 94 4.13 60.07 24.86
N THR A 95 4.10 59.18 23.90
CA THR A 95 3.72 57.77 24.10
C THR A 95 4.94 56.89 23.88
N ALA A 96 5.21 56.01 24.83
CA ALA A 96 6.19 54.96 24.69
C ALA A 96 5.57 53.84 23.84
N ASN A 97 6.17 53.51 22.68
CA ASN A 97 5.75 52.41 21.82
C ASN A 97 6.57 51.19 22.11
N PHE A 98 5.89 50.03 22.06
CA PHE A 98 6.52 48.73 22.26
C PHE A 98 6.16 47.86 21.08
N GLU A 99 7.01 46.88 20.78
CA GLU A 99 6.78 45.84 19.77
C GLU A 99 7.02 44.46 20.35
N LYS A 100 6.32 43.45 19.83
CA LYS A 100 6.50 42.07 20.26
C LYS A 100 7.91 41.58 19.92
N LYS A 101 8.50 40.78 20.80
CA LYS A 101 9.68 40.01 20.48
C LYS A 101 9.39 39.13 19.29
N LYS A 102 10.39 38.84 18.48
CA LYS A 102 10.30 37.92 17.36
C LYS A 102 11.13 36.71 17.62
N TYR A 103 10.60 35.56 17.23
CA TYR A 103 11.25 34.28 17.38
C TYR A 103 11.26 33.51 16.08
N PRO A 104 12.38 32.83 15.74
CA PRO A 104 12.44 31.99 14.59
C PRO A 104 11.66 30.69 14.82
N LEU A 105 11.03 30.20 13.75
CA LEU A 105 10.55 28.83 13.61
C LEU A 105 11.42 28.17 12.55
N THR A 106 12.13 27.12 12.94
CA THR A 106 12.95 26.29 12.05
C THR A 106 12.24 24.98 11.82
N VAL A 107 12.05 24.58 10.56
CA VAL A 107 11.50 23.28 10.19
C VAL A 107 12.58 22.52 9.44
N ASN A 108 12.96 21.36 9.97
CA ASN A 108 13.89 20.42 9.32
C ASN A 108 13.07 19.25 8.77
N ILE A 109 13.41 18.85 7.55
CA ILE A 109 12.74 17.76 6.83
C ILE A 109 13.74 16.61 6.68
N GLU A 110 13.32 15.39 7.03
CA GLU A 110 14.02 14.13 6.82
C GLU A 110 13.14 13.24 5.93
N GLY A 111 13.72 12.65 4.87
CA GLY A 111 12.98 11.93 3.83
C GLY A 111 12.47 12.86 2.74
N GLU A 112 11.62 12.35 1.85
CA GLU A 112 11.10 13.09 0.71
C GLU A 112 9.69 13.63 1.00
N GLY A 113 9.51 14.94 0.84
CA GLY A 113 8.24 15.63 1.11
C GLY A 113 8.48 17.12 1.34
N GLU A 114 7.42 17.84 1.57
CA GLU A 114 7.46 19.26 1.86
C GLU A 114 6.59 19.63 3.06
N VAL A 115 6.80 20.82 3.62
CA VAL A 115 5.96 21.38 4.67
C VAL A 115 5.36 22.68 4.17
N LEU A 116 4.03 22.72 4.12
CA LEU A 116 3.30 23.95 3.87
C LEU A 116 3.09 24.69 5.19
N GLU A 117 3.46 25.96 5.19
CA GLU A 117 3.42 26.84 6.35
C GLU A 117 2.36 27.93 6.18
N GLU A 118 1.35 27.91 7.04
CA GLU A 118 0.26 28.89 7.03
C GLU A 118 0.20 29.64 8.35
N ILE A 119 0.13 30.97 8.27
CA ILE A 119 -0.01 31.83 9.44
C ILE A 119 -1.48 32.02 9.74
N VAL A 120 -1.90 31.55 10.90
CA VAL A 120 -3.28 31.69 11.38
C VAL A 120 -3.56 33.11 11.91
N ASN A 121 -2.51 33.85 12.35
CA ASN A 121 -2.58 35.25 12.78
C ASN A 121 -1.58 36.09 11.99
N SER A 122 -2.06 37.24 11.48
CA SER A 122 -1.40 38.08 10.47
C SER A 122 0.04 38.54 10.77
N GLY A 123 0.85 38.63 9.73
CA GLY A 123 2.11 39.34 9.62
C GLY A 123 3.38 38.48 9.59
N ARG A 124 3.74 37.97 8.40
CA ARG A 124 4.99 37.23 8.22
C ARG A 124 6.14 38.16 7.87
N THR A 125 7.20 38.09 8.68
CA THR A 125 8.57 38.43 8.34
C THR A 125 9.45 37.18 8.52
N THR A 126 10.77 37.26 8.42
CA THR A 126 11.70 36.12 8.66
C THR A 126 11.52 35.48 10.04
N ASP A 127 11.02 36.22 11.04
CA ASP A 127 10.71 35.72 12.38
C ASP A 127 9.27 36.07 12.74
N TYR A 128 8.65 35.26 13.58
CA TYR A 128 7.26 35.44 14.04
C TYR A 128 7.19 36.29 15.31
N ASP A 129 6.20 37.15 15.41
CA ASP A 129 5.87 37.84 16.64
C ASP A 129 5.52 36.83 17.75
N SER A 130 5.99 37.08 18.96
CA SER A 130 5.69 36.19 20.11
C SER A 130 4.18 35.98 20.28
N GLY A 131 3.78 34.71 20.38
CA GLY A 131 2.40 34.27 20.49
C GLY A 131 1.69 34.06 19.14
N THR A 132 2.40 34.17 18.01
CA THR A 132 1.85 33.78 16.71
C THR A 132 1.62 32.27 16.67
N THR A 133 0.44 31.85 16.20
CA THR A 133 0.16 30.46 15.89
C THR A 133 0.41 30.21 14.40
N VAL A 134 1.27 29.26 14.12
CA VAL A 134 1.62 28.83 12.75
C VAL A 134 1.06 27.44 12.54
N LYS A 135 0.34 27.24 11.47
CA LYS A 135 -0.14 25.94 11.03
C LYS A 135 0.88 25.35 10.05
N LEU A 136 1.33 24.15 10.33
CA LEU A 136 2.21 23.36 9.47
C LEU A 136 1.43 22.18 8.93
N THR A 137 1.55 21.92 7.64
CA THR A 137 0.96 20.76 6.96
C THR A 137 2.09 19.95 6.34
N ALA A 138 2.25 18.71 6.76
CA ALA A 138 3.15 17.78 6.11
C ALA A 138 2.54 17.30 4.79
N VAL A 139 3.33 17.33 3.72
CA VAL A 139 2.95 16.84 2.39
C VAL A 139 4.02 15.84 1.98
N PRO A 140 3.79 14.53 2.24
CA PRO A 140 4.71 13.50 1.76
C PRO A 140 4.85 13.57 0.25
N ALA A 141 6.01 13.27 -0.29
CA ALA A 141 6.21 13.00 -1.71
C ALA A 141 5.49 11.70 -2.12
N ASP A 142 5.38 11.47 -3.43
CA ASP A 142 4.87 10.19 -3.91
C ASP A 142 5.70 9.06 -3.31
N CYS A 143 5.04 7.99 -2.88
CA CYS A 143 5.66 6.83 -2.24
C CYS A 143 6.25 7.06 -0.83
N TRP A 144 5.87 8.16 -0.19
CA TRP A 144 6.30 8.46 1.17
C TRP A 144 5.10 8.71 2.09
N ASN A 145 5.23 8.36 3.36
CA ASN A 145 4.25 8.63 4.40
C ASN A 145 4.84 9.54 5.47
N LEU A 146 4.00 10.37 6.08
CA LEU A 146 4.41 11.04 7.31
C LEU A 146 4.71 9.98 8.38
N ASN A 147 5.95 10.00 8.90
CA ASN A 147 6.31 9.20 10.06
C ASN A 147 5.91 9.94 11.34
N GLN A 148 6.50 11.10 11.58
CA GLN A 148 6.19 11.90 12.77
C GLN A 148 6.74 13.33 12.69
N TRP A 149 6.16 14.17 13.53
CA TRP A 149 6.76 15.43 13.95
C TRP A 149 7.51 15.24 15.27
N SER A 150 8.65 15.91 15.43
CA SER A 150 9.48 15.86 16.64
C SER A 150 10.17 17.20 16.91
N GLY A 151 11.01 17.25 17.95
CA GLY A 151 11.66 18.48 18.40
C GLY A 151 10.84 19.18 19.48
N ASP A 152 10.55 20.47 19.30
CA ASP A 152 9.78 21.24 20.30
C ASP A 152 8.27 20.91 20.31
N PHE A 153 7.81 20.03 19.41
CA PHE A 153 6.45 19.51 19.34
C PHE A 153 6.50 18.07 18.80
N GLN A 154 5.59 17.21 19.27
CA GLN A 154 5.49 15.82 18.83
C GLN A 154 4.07 15.51 18.40
N SER A 155 3.92 14.88 17.21
CA SER A 155 2.63 14.47 16.65
C SER A 155 2.85 13.51 15.49
N GLU A 156 1.83 12.73 15.15
CA GLU A 156 1.73 11.90 13.94
C GLU A 156 0.65 12.45 12.99
N GLU A 157 -0.01 13.54 13.35
CA GLU A 157 -1.05 14.17 12.53
C GLU A 157 -0.44 14.94 11.37
N ILE A 158 -1.09 14.88 10.21
CA ILE A 158 -0.63 15.59 9.00
C ILE A 158 -0.57 17.10 9.21
N ILE A 159 -1.47 17.64 10.03
CA ILE A 159 -1.60 19.07 10.29
C ILE A 159 -1.36 19.33 11.77
N ILE A 160 -0.45 20.27 12.07
CA ILE A 160 -0.14 20.70 13.43
C ILE A 160 -0.22 22.23 13.53
N GLU A 161 -0.46 22.72 14.74
CA GLU A 161 -0.42 24.15 15.07
C GLU A 161 0.65 24.42 16.13
N ILE A 162 1.56 25.35 15.83
CA ILE A 162 2.69 25.70 16.70
C ILE A 162 2.52 27.13 17.19
N ASN A 163 2.46 27.32 18.52
CA ASN A 163 2.51 28.65 19.13
C ASN A 163 3.98 29.08 19.31
N VAL A 164 4.40 30.12 18.59
CA VAL A 164 5.78 30.63 18.59
C VAL A 164 5.95 31.68 19.68
N ASN A 165 6.25 31.26 20.90
CA ASN A 165 6.50 32.10 22.09
C ASN A 165 7.96 32.07 22.57
N SER A 166 8.79 31.35 21.86
CA SER A 166 10.25 31.21 21.99
C SER A 166 10.80 30.68 20.68
N PRO A 167 12.12 30.70 20.43
CA PRO A 167 12.69 29.96 19.29
C PRO A 167 12.19 28.52 19.27
N LYS A 168 11.72 28.05 18.11
CA LYS A 168 11.19 26.69 17.93
C LYS A 168 11.94 25.98 16.83
N THR A 169 12.22 24.69 17.06
CA THR A 169 12.74 23.77 16.08
C THR A 169 11.80 22.58 15.98
N ILE A 170 11.20 22.41 14.82
CA ILE A 170 10.30 21.30 14.49
C ILE A 170 11.02 20.44 13.46
N ASN A 171 11.08 19.15 13.70
CA ASN A 171 11.55 18.18 12.73
C ASN A 171 10.35 17.39 12.24
N VAL A 172 10.27 17.17 10.96
CA VAL A 172 9.33 16.25 10.33
C VAL A 172 10.12 15.15 9.65
N SER A 173 9.72 13.92 9.85
CA SER A 173 10.28 12.78 9.14
C SER A 173 9.22 12.11 8.30
N PHE A 174 9.61 11.78 7.08
CA PHE A 174 8.85 10.94 6.16
C PHE A 174 9.58 9.61 6.01
N ASN A 175 8.81 8.52 5.95
CA ASN A 175 9.33 7.20 5.64
C ASN A 175 8.87 6.82 4.24
N GLU A 176 9.76 6.24 3.47
CA GLU A 176 9.41 5.57 2.24
C GLU A 176 8.39 4.46 2.55
N ILE A 177 7.33 4.38 1.74
CA ILE A 177 6.35 3.28 1.85
C ILE A 177 7.11 2.01 1.50
N ASP A 178 7.16 1.08 2.45
CA ASP A 178 7.86 -0.20 2.27
C ASP A 178 7.29 -0.90 1.04
N GLN A 179 8.11 -0.95 0.01
CA GLN A 179 7.75 -1.63 -1.23
C GLN A 179 7.75 -3.12 -0.89
N ARG A 180 6.66 -3.79 -1.17
CA ARG A 180 6.65 -5.25 -1.10
C ARG A 180 7.72 -5.76 -2.05
N PRO A 181 8.57 -6.70 -1.63
CA PRO A 181 9.54 -7.27 -2.53
C PRO A 181 8.79 -7.85 -3.74
N VAL A 182 9.07 -7.31 -4.92
CA VAL A 182 8.62 -7.91 -6.16
C VAL A 182 9.20 -9.33 -6.19
N PRO A 183 8.39 -10.35 -6.43
CA PRO A 183 8.88 -11.72 -6.50
C PRO A 183 9.98 -11.79 -7.55
N VAL A 184 11.14 -12.25 -7.13
CA VAL A 184 12.16 -12.65 -8.09
C VAL A 184 11.60 -13.89 -8.82
N PHE A 185 11.48 -13.81 -10.15
CA PHE A 185 11.05 -14.96 -10.95
C PHE A 185 11.92 -16.15 -10.59
N SER A 186 11.33 -17.13 -9.95
CA SER A 186 11.95 -18.43 -9.80
C SER A 186 11.39 -19.34 -10.91
N ASN A 187 12.16 -20.31 -11.34
CA ASN A 187 11.78 -21.27 -12.37
C ASN A 187 10.60 -22.19 -11.97
N THR A 188 9.71 -21.72 -11.13
CA THR A 188 8.53 -22.47 -10.69
C THR A 188 7.28 -21.66 -10.99
N SER A 189 6.27 -22.30 -11.56
CA SER A 189 4.95 -21.70 -11.87
C SER A 189 4.18 -21.21 -10.64
N TYR A 190 4.73 -21.38 -9.47
CA TYR A 190 4.17 -21.07 -8.16
C TYR A 190 3.81 -19.59 -7.97
N PHE A 191 4.37 -18.68 -8.76
CA PHE A 191 4.21 -17.22 -8.56
C PHE A 191 2.93 -16.61 -9.15
N THR A 192 2.26 -17.28 -10.03
CA THR A 192 1.21 -16.65 -10.83
C THR A 192 -0.06 -16.30 -10.06
N ARG A 193 -0.27 -16.84 -8.87
CA ARG A 193 -1.47 -16.55 -8.06
C ARG A 193 -1.22 -16.09 -6.63
N THR A 194 0.00 -16.20 -6.12
CA THR A 194 0.37 -15.96 -4.72
C THR A 194 0.29 -14.49 -4.29
N TYR A 195 0.16 -13.55 -5.22
CA TYR A 195 0.22 -12.12 -4.92
C TYR A 195 -1.09 -11.36 -5.13
N TYR A 196 -2.21 -12.06 -5.07
CA TYR A 196 -3.51 -11.40 -5.10
C TYR A 196 -3.70 -10.56 -3.83
N ASN A 197 -3.50 -9.25 -3.94
CA ASN A 197 -3.70 -8.33 -2.84
C ASN A 197 -5.16 -7.88 -2.80
N ARG A 198 -5.72 -7.75 -1.61
CA ARG A 198 -7.05 -7.15 -1.37
C ARG A 198 -7.25 -5.78 -2.03
N SER A 199 -6.15 -5.03 -2.27
CA SER A 199 -6.19 -3.77 -3.02
C SER A 199 -6.66 -3.96 -4.46
N PHE A 200 -6.26 -5.04 -5.11
CA PHE A 200 -6.74 -5.39 -6.46
C PHE A 200 -8.24 -5.70 -6.45
N ASN A 201 -8.72 -6.42 -5.43
CA ASN A 201 -10.14 -6.70 -5.24
C ASN A 201 -10.99 -5.43 -5.11
N ASN A 202 -10.50 -4.42 -4.37
CA ASN A 202 -11.22 -3.16 -4.23
C ASN A 202 -11.33 -2.39 -5.55
N TYR A 203 -10.33 -2.48 -6.41
CA TYR A 203 -10.37 -1.86 -7.73
C TYR A 203 -11.38 -2.55 -8.66
N LEU A 204 -11.34 -3.87 -8.73
CA LEU A 204 -12.23 -4.66 -9.58
C LEU A 204 -13.70 -4.56 -9.13
N ASN A 205 -13.96 -4.49 -7.83
CA ASN A 205 -15.30 -4.30 -7.28
C ASN A 205 -15.93 -2.92 -7.58
N ASN A 206 -15.13 -1.93 -7.95
CA ASN A 206 -15.62 -0.59 -8.33
C ASN A 206 -15.82 -0.44 -9.85
N SER A 207 -15.43 -1.43 -10.66
CA SER A 207 -15.71 -1.42 -12.09
C SER A 207 -17.17 -1.84 -12.37
N GLU A 208 -17.88 -1.16 -13.27
CA GLU A 208 -19.26 -1.53 -13.65
C GLU A 208 -19.35 -2.88 -14.41
N ASP A 209 -18.21 -3.51 -14.69
CA ASP A 209 -18.08 -4.75 -15.48
C ASP A 209 -17.98 -6.03 -14.63
N TRP A 210 -18.77 -6.13 -13.59
CA TRP A 210 -18.79 -7.26 -12.65
C TRP A 210 -19.23 -8.63 -13.22
N TYR A 211 -19.49 -8.70 -14.53
CA TYR A 211 -19.70 -9.95 -15.27
C TYR A 211 -18.40 -10.57 -15.81
N ASN A 212 -17.29 -9.85 -15.74
CA ASN A 212 -16.02 -10.27 -16.29
C ASN A 212 -15.05 -10.62 -15.15
N ASP A 213 -15.25 -11.81 -14.65
CA ASP A 213 -14.41 -12.38 -13.61
C ASP A 213 -13.04 -12.78 -14.19
N PRO A 214 -11.92 -12.15 -13.80
CA PRO A 214 -10.64 -12.41 -14.43
C PRO A 214 -10.00 -13.70 -13.90
N LEU A 215 -10.53 -14.87 -14.29
CA LEU A 215 -9.95 -16.18 -13.93
C LEU A 215 -8.51 -16.34 -14.43
N ASP A 216 -8.13 -15.58 -15.44
CA ASP A 216 -6.81 -15.59 -16.08
C ASP A 216 -5.93 -14.42 -15.68
N ALA A 217 -6.30 -13.69 -14.63
CA ALA A 217 -5.52 -12.55 -14.18
C ALA A 217 -4.14 -12.95 -13.70
N VAL A 218 -3.15 -12.12 -14.02
CA VAL A 218 -1.78 -12.23 -13.54
C VAL A 218 -1.35 -10.96 -12.83
N VAL A 219 -0.49 -11.15 -11.84
CA VAL A 219 0.15 -10.09 -11.06
C VAL A 219 1.65 -10.19 -11.30
N LEU A 220 2.27 -9.12 -11.77
CA LEU A 220 3.68 -9.06 -12.08
C LEU A 220 4.14 -7.60 -12.05
N ASP A 221 5.42 -7.37 -12.07
CA ASP A 221 6.00 -6.04 -12.33
C ASP A 221 6.51 -6.03 -13.79
N TYR A 222 5.60 -5.74 -14.76
CA TYR A 222 5.99 -5.85 -16.17
C TYR A 222 6.88 -4.71 -16.62
N ASN A 223 6.84 -3.57 -15.94
CA ASN A 223 7.63 -2.39 -16.31
C ASN A 223 8.92 -2.24 -15.50
N MET A 224 9.17 -3.14 -14.55
CA MET A 224 10.35 -3.19 -13.68
C MET A 224 10.51 -1.92 -12.84
N ASP A 225 9.41 -1.28 -12.42
CA ASP A 225 9.42 -0.09 -11.58
C ASP A 225 9.38 -0.40 -10.06
N GLY A 226 9.26 -1.67 -9.71
CA GLY A 226 9.23 -2.16 -8.33
C GLY A 226 7.82 -2.27 -7.75
N TYR A 227 6.77 -1.96 -8.52
CA TYR A 227 5.38 -2.11 -8.10
C TYR A 227 4.69 -3.24 -8.86
N LEU A 228 3.75 -3.89 -8.18
CA LEU A 228 3.01 -4.97 -8.81
C LEU A 228 1.92 -4.43 -9.73
N ASP A 229 1.99 -4.82 -10.98
CA ASP A 229 1.01 -4.54 -12.01
C ASP A 229 0.00 -5.69 -12.12
N PHE A 230 -1.08 -5.46 -12.85
CA PHE A 230 -2.17 -6.41 -13.03
C PHE A 230 -2.58 -6.49 -14.49
N VAL A 231 -2.66 -7.71 -15.03
CA VAL A 231 -3.03 -7.94 -16.44
C VAL A 231 -4.04 -9.07 -16.54
N HIS A 232 -5.08 -8.90 -17.38
CA HIS A 232 -6.06 -9.97 -17.66
C HIS A 232 -6.64 -9.85 -19.07
N THR A 233 -7.18 -10.95 -19.62
CA THR A 233 -7.72 -10.98 -21.00
C THR A 233 -9.06 -10.28 -21.14
N ASN A 234 -9.74 -9.90 -20.07
CA ASN A 234 -11.03 -9.23 -20.07
C ASN A 234 -12.12 -10.04 -20.80
N SER A 235 -12.18 -11.34 -20.54
CA SER A 235 -13.10 -12.27 -21.17
C SER A 235 -14.56 -11.97 -20.82
N ASP A 236 -15.48 -12.09 -21.80
CA ASP A 236 -16.93 -12.00 -21.57
C ASP A 236 -17.52 -13.41 -21.41
N TYR A 237 -17.45 -13.94 -20.20
CA TYR A 237 -17.99 -15.27 -19.88
C TYR A 237 -19.48 -15.38 -20.17
N GLY A 238 -20.24 -14.30 -19.97
CA GLY A 238 -21.67 -14.28 -20.28
C GLY A 238 -21.97 -14.44 -21.76
N ALA A 239 -21.15 -13.92 -22.65
CA ALA A 239 -21.22 -14.14 -24.09
C ALA A 239 -20.81 -15.58 -24.45
N SER A 240 -19.70 -16.07 -23.89
CA SER A 240 -19.19 -17.42 -24.10
C SER A 240 -20.23 -18.49 -23.74
N PHE A 241 -20.88 -18.40 -22.59
CA PHE A 241 -21.98 -19.30 -22.18
C PHE A 241 -23.22 -19.24 -23.08
N LYS A 242 -23.38 -18.18 -23.86
CA LYS A 242 -24.47 -18.04 -24.86
C LYS A 242 -24.03 -18.46 -26.26
N GLY A 243 -22.83 -18.97 -26.43
CA GLY A 243 -22.28 -19.33 -27.74
C GLY A 243 -21.92 -18.13 -28.61
N VAL A 244 -21.63 -16.99 -28.00
CA VAL A 244 -21.26 -15.76 -28.73
C VAL A 244 -19.77 -15.55 -28.59
N SER A 245 -19.08 -15.46 -29.74
CA SER A 245 -17.65 -15.13 -29.79
C SER A 245 -17.43 -13.65 -29.52
N VAL A 246 -16.78 -13.33 -28.41
CA VAL A 246 -16.37 -11.96 -28.06
C VAL A 246 -14.95 -12.01 -27.53
N ARG A 247 -14.04 -11.26 -28.15
CA ARG A 247 -12.68 -11.05 -27.66
C ARG A 247 -12.50 -9.58 -27.34
N ASN A 248 -12.57 -9.25 -26.06
CA ASN A 248 -12.31 -7.90 -25.59
C ASN A 248 -10.81 -7.58 -25.64
N LYS A 249 -10.46 -6.35 -25.39
CA LYS A 249 -9.06 -5.96 -25.25
C LYS A 249 -8.49 -6.45 -23.93
N ILE A 250 -7.26 -6.98 -23.96
CA ILE A 250 -6.47 -7.26 -22.75
C ILE A 250 -6.34 -5.97 -21.96
N LYS A 251 -6.51 -6.04 -20.66
CA LYS A 251 -6.38 -4.91 -19.75
C LYS A 251 -5.06 -4.99 -19.00
N PHE A 252 -4.33 -3.90 -19.06
CA PHE A 252 -3.09 -3.69 -18.34
C PHE A 252 -3.31 -2.57 -17.34
N TYR A 253 -2.94 -2.80 -16.09
CA TYR A 253 -3.00 -1.82 -15.02
C TYR A 253 -1.64 -1.72 -14.36
N ARG A 254 -1.11 -0.50 -14.27
CA ARG A 254 0.13 -0.21 -13.55
C ARG A 254 -0.15 -0.01 -12.09
N GLY A 255 0.59 -0.71 -11.26
CA GLY A 255 0.60 -0.46 -9.83
C GLY A 255 1.43 0.77 -9.47
N ASN A 256 1.19 1.28 -8.28
CA ASN A 256 2.01 2.32 -7.68
C ASN A 256 2.30 2.00 -6.21
N CYS A 257 3.16 2.79 -5.61
CA CYS A 257 3.57 2.61 -4.21
C CYS A 257 2.44 2.68 -3.18
N ASN A 258 1.31 3.28 -3.51
CA ASN A 258 0.14 3.34 -2.63
C ASN A 258 -0.72 2.06 -2.75
N GLY A 259 -0.37 1.16 -3.68
CA GLY A 259 -1.15 -0.03 -4.00
C GLY A 259 -2.37 0.27 -4.88
N ASP A 260 -2.42 1.46 -5.48
CA ASP A 260 -3.44 1.79 -6.47
C ASP A 260 -3.06 1.23 -7.84
N LEU A 261 -4.08 0.98 -8.66
CA LEU A 261 -3.92 0.51 -10.03
C LEU A 261 -4.42 1.55 -11.02
N GLU A 262 -3.59 1.89 -11.98
CA GLU A 262 -3.93 2.81 -13.06
C GLU A 262 -3.97 2.07 -14.40
N LEU A 263 -5.06 2.27 -15.18
CA LEU A 263 -5.19 1.65 -16.50
C LEU A 263 -4.11 2.17 -17.44
N ASP A 264 -3.28 1.28 -17.98
CA ASP A 264 -2.41 1.60 -19.11
C ASP A 264 -3.23 1.63 -20.40
N GLU A 265 -3.69 2.82 -20.78
CA GLU A 265 -4.53 3.05 -21.96
C GLU A 265 -3.84 2.63 -23.27
N VAL A 266 -2.52 2.68 -23.35
CA VAL A 266 -1.76 2.34 -24.55
C VAL A 266 -1.74 0.84 -24.75
N LEU A 267 -1.29 0.09 -23.76
CA LEU A 267 -1.23 -1.37 -23.81
C LEU A 267 -2.64 -1.98 -23.86
N SER A 268 -3.57 -1.46 -23.07
CA SER A 268 -4.95 -1.96 -22.99
C SER A 268 -5.76 -1.82 -24.30
N ASN A 269 -5.30 -1.05 -25.27
CA ASN A 269 -5.93 -0.94 -26.58
C ASN A 269 -5.22 -1.72 -27.69
N LYS A 270 -4.08 -2.35 -27.37
CA LYS A 270 -3.21 -2.98 -28.37
C LYS A 270 -3.65 -4.40 -28.72
N PHE A 271 -3.86 -5.26 -27.74
CA PHE A 271 -4.09 -6.69 -27.92
C PHE A 271 -5.54 -7.11 -27.67
N ASN A 272 -6.01 -8.13 -28.38
CA ASN A 272 -7.28 -8.77 -28.07
C ASN A 272 -7.03 -9.94 -27.12
N GLY A 273 -7.87 -10.10 -26.12
CA GLY A 273 -7.82 -11.22 -25.20
C GLY A 273 -8.46 -12.50 -25.75
N LEU A 274 -8.80 -13.37 -24.82
CA LEU A 274 -9.45 -14.64 -25.07
C LEU A 274 -10.98 -14.51 -25.00
N GLU A 275 -11.70 -15.48 -25.59
CA GLU A 275 -13.15 -15.57 -25.48
C GLU A 275 -13.57 -16.04 -24.10
N HIS A 276 -12.77 -16.98 -23.53
CA HIS A 276 -12.98 -17.51 -22.20
C HIS A 276 -11.64 -17.86 -21.56
N GLY A 277 -10.94 -16.84 -21.05
CA GLY A 277 -9.67 -17.02 -20.36
C GLY A 277 -9.80 -17.86 -19.08
N ARG A 278 -8.86 -18.75 -18.86
CA ARG A 278 -8.88 -19.71 -17.74
C ARG A 278 -7.69 -19.58 -16.83
N LYS A 279 -6.51 -19.34 -17.39
CA LYS A 279 -5.29 -19.18 -16.61
C LYS A 279 -4.30 -18.27 -17.33
N GLY A 280 -3.64 -17.42 -16.56
CA GLY A 280 -2.44 -16.68 -16.95
C GLY A 280 -1.22 -17.25 -16.25
N LEU A 281 -0.10 -17.26 -16.95
CA LEU A 281 1.21 -17.65 -16.44
C LEU A 281 2.17 -16.48 -16.64
N VAL A 282 3.10 -16.32 -15.72
CA VAL A 282 4.18 -15.33 -15.82
C VAL A 282 5.52 -16.05 -15.83
N GLY A 283 6.41 -15.65 -16.70
CA GLY A 283 7.77 -16.21 -16.78
C GLY A 283 8.63 -15.36 -17.71
N ASP A 284 9.93 -15.45 -17.57
CA ASP A 284 10.89 -14.91 -18.54
C ASP A 284 11.20 -16.04 -19.54
N TYR A 285 10.36 -16.14 -20.60
CA TYR A 285 10.46 -17.25 -21.54
C TYR A 285 11.58 -17.09 -22.58
N ASN A 286 12.08 -15.87 -22.76
CA ASN A 286 13.15 -15.59 -23.71
C ASN A 286 14.48 -15.25 -23.03
N ASN A 287 14.55 -15.34 -21.69
CA ASN A 287 15.74 -15.07 -20.86
C ASN A 287 16.32 -13.66 -21.06
N ASP A 288 15.46 -12.65 -21.29
CA ASP A 288 15.89 -11.25 -21.47
C ASP A 288 15.82 -10.41 -20.17
N GLY A 289 15.30 -10.98 -19.08
CA GLY A 289 15.17 -10.38 -17.77
C GLY A 289 13.88 -9.62 -17.54
N TYR A 290 12.96 -9.62 -18.51
CA TYR A 290 11.61 -9.04 -18.35
C TYR A 290 10.55 -10.14 -18.28
N PRO A 291 9.51 -9.97 -17.46
CA PRO A 291 8.47 -10.98 -17.36
C PRO A 291 7.55 -10.97 -18.57
N ASP A 292 7.37 -12.12 -19.18
CA ASP A 292 6.41 -12.39 -20.23
C ASP A 292 5.10 -12.94 -19.64
N ILE A 293 4.03 -12.94 -20.43
CA ILE A 293 2.71 -13.43 -20.01
C ILE A 293 2.17 -14.44 -21.00
N PHE A 294 1.76 -15.60 -20.50
CA PHE A 294 1.13 -16.63 -21.32
C PHE A 294 -0.31 -16.87 -20.85
N PHE A 295 -1.27 -16.73 -21.76
CA PHE A 295 -2.69 -16.92 -21.48
C PHE A 295 -3.28 -18.13 -22.15
N VAL A 296 -4.11 -18.88 -21.43
CA VAL A 296 -4.88 -20.01 -21.96
C VAL A 296 -6.37 -19.83 -21.65
N GLY A 297 -7.19 -20.38 -22.53
CA GLY A 297 -8.63 -20.41 -22.38
C GLY A 297 -9.26 -21.52 -23.23
N HIS A 298 -10.55 -21.73 -23.05
CA HIS A 298 -11.22 -22.81 -23.76
C HIS A 298 -12.20 -22.34 -24.84
N GLY A 299 -12.30 -21.01 -25.07
CA GLY A 299 -13.18 -20.46 -26.05
C GLY A 299 -14.65 -20.51 -25.64
N ILE A 300 -15.54 -20.58 -26.62
CA ILE A 300 -16.99 -20.62 -26.39
C ILE A 300 -17.39 -21.86 -25.57
N ASP A 301 -18.06 -21.65 -24.45
CA ASP A 301 -18.48 -22.72 -23.53
C ASP A 301 -19.89 -23.24 -23.85
N THR A 302 -20.10 -23.58 -25.10
CA THR A 302 -21.31 -24.25 -25.60
C THR A 302 -20.96 -25.21 -26.73
N ASP A 303 -21.79 -26.23 -26.93
CA ASP A 303 -21.63 -27.18 -28.04
C ASP A 303 -21.50 -26.45 -29.41
N PRO A 304 -20.49 -26.75 -30.22
CA PRO A 304 -19.56 -27.90 -30.20
C PRO A 304 -18.27 -27.70 -29.39
N PHE A 305 -18.17 -26.73 -28.49
CA PHE A 305 -16.96 -26.45 -27.69
C PHE A 305 -15.71 -26.27 -28.56
N PRO A 306 -15.63 -25.23 -29.37
CA PRO A 306 -14.64 -25.12 -30.45
C PRO A 306 -13.20 -25.00 -29.94
N GLY A 307 -13.01 -24.63 -28.68
CA GLY A 307 -11.70 -24.30 -28.14
C GLY A 307 -11.17 -22.95 -28.65
N GLU A 308 -10.02 -22.55 -28.15
CA GLU A 308 -9.28 -21.38 -28.63
C GLU A 308 -7.77 -21.61 -28.54
N TYR A 309 -6.99 -20.72 -29.14
CA TYR A 309 -5.53 -20.79 -29.14
C TYR A 309 -4.93 -20.05 -27.96
N PRO A 310 -3.78 -20.50 -27.40
CA PRO A 310 -3.03 -19.78 -26.41
C PRO A 310 -2.42 -18.48 -26.96
N ILE A 311 -2.12 -17.54 -26.08
CA ILE A 311 -1.48 -16.26 -26.40
C ILE A 311 -0.23 -16.12 -25.54
N LEU A 312 0.92 -15.86 -26.16
CA LEU A 312 2.12 -15.39 -25.49
C LEU A 312 2.28 -13.88 -25.76
N LEU A 313 2.43 -13.12 -24.72
CA LEU A 313 2.86 -11.72 -24.77
C LEU A 313 4.30 -11.65 -24.28
N THR A 314 5.23 -11.48 -25.21
CA THR A 314 6.65 -11.31 -24.89
C THR A 314 6.92 -9.84 -24.59
N ASN A 315 7.48 -9.57 -23.42
CA ASN A 315 7.75 -8.23 -22.94
C ASN A 315 8.93 -7.59 -23.70
N ILE A 316 8.77 -6.37 -24.14
CA ILE A 316 9.81 -5.63 -24.87
C ILE A 316 10.32 -4.47 -23.99
N GLY A 317 11.21 -4.82 -23.07
CA GLY A 317 11.90 -3.83 -22.22
C GLY A 317 10.98 -3.05 -21.28
N GLY A 318 9.90 -3.68 -20.79
CA GLY A 318 9.03 -3.12 -19.76
C GLY A 318 7.99 -2.10 -20.24
N ASN A 319 7.96 -1.73 -21.51
CA ASN A 319 7.07 -0.68 -22.00
C ASN A 319 6.15 -1.11 -23.16
N ASP A 320 6.39 -2.27 -23.70
CA ASP A 320 5.62 -2.84 -24.81
C ASP A 320 5.68 -4.37 -24.80
N PHE A 321 4.80 -4.99 -25.58
CA PHE A 321 4.76 -6.43 -25.76
C PHE A 321 4.68 -6.79 -27.25
N GLU A 322 5.26 -7.94 -27.57
CA GLU A 322 5.05 -8.63 -28.85
C GLU A 322 4.10 -9.81 -28.62
N GLU A 323 3.11 -9.94 -29.48
CA GLU A 323 2.07 -10.97 -29.35
C GLU A 323 2.37 -12.15 -30.30
N ASN A 324 2.43 -13.34 -29.74
CA ASN A 324 2.42 -14.59 -30.48
C ASN A 324 1.13 -15.37 -30.17
N ARG A 325 0.32 -15.62 -31.19
CA ARG A 325 -0.89 -16.45 -31.12
C ARG A 325 -0.60 -17.79 -31.77
N PHE A 326 -0.77 -18.86 -31.02
CA PHE A 326 -0.57 -20.21 -31.54
C PHE A 326 -1.81 -20.68 -32.30
N GLU A 327 -2.18 -19.97 -33.41
CA GLU A 327 -3.45 -20.12 -34.13
C GLU A 327 -3.67 -21.53 -34.68
N ASP A 328 -2.61 -22.27 -35.00
CA ASP A 328 -2.66 -23.66 -35.45
C ASP A 328 -2.84 -24.66 -34.27
N PHE A 329 -2.84 -24.18 -33.03
CA PHE A 329 -2.91 -24.99 -31.82
C PHE A 329 -4.14 -24.67 -30.99
N ILE A 330 -5.29 -25.08 -31.50
CA ILE A 330 -6.59 -24.85 -30.86
C ILE A 330 -6.95 -26.00 -29.92
N GLY A 331 -7.37 -25.67 -28.72
CA GLY A 331 -7.81 -26.64 -27.72
C GLY A 331 -8.77 -26.05 -26.71
N PHE A 332 -9.39 -26.92 -25.93
CA PHE A 332 -10.24 -26.55 -24.82
C PHE A 332 -9.37 -26.54 -23.55
N TRP A 333 -8.55 -25.47 -23.40
CA TRP A 333 -7.52 -25.37 -22.38
C TRP A 333 -8.11 -24.88 -21.07
N HIS A 334 -8.18 -25.77 -20.08
CA HIS A 334 -8.62 -25.42 -18.74
C HIS A 334 -7.49 -24.99 -17.83
N SER A 335 -6.27 -25.50 -18.08
CA SER A 335 -5.11 -25.20 -17.27
C SER A 335 -3.82 -25.23 -18.08
N ALA A 336 -2.83 -24.58 -17.50
CA ALA A 336 -1.44 -24.65 -17.91
C ALA A 336 -0.54 -24.53 -16.66
N ALA A 337 0.67 -25.03 -16.77
CA ALA A 337 1.72 -24.85 -15.76
C ALA A 337 3.03 -24.52 -16.47
N SER A 338 3.88 -23.70 -15.85
CA SER A 338 5.17 -23.30 -16.41
C SER A 338 6.30 -23.68 -15.46
N GLY A 339 7.40 -24.13 -16.01
CA GLY A 339 8.61 -24.49 -15.28
C GLY A 339 9.65 -25.14 -16.19
N ASP A 340 10.90 -25.12 -15.81
CA ASP A 340 12.01 -25.80 -16.49
C ASP A 340 11.94 -27.32 -16.16
N TYR A 341 11.10 -28.07 -16.93
CA TYR A 341 10.83 -29.47 -16.58
C TYR A 341 11.98 -30.41 -16.93
N ASP A 342 12.86 -30.03 -17.87
CA ASP A 342 13.99 -30.89 -18.30
C ASP A 342 15.35 -30.31 -17.88
N ASN A 343 15.38 -29.28 -17.06
CA ASN A 343 16.57 -28.64 -16.49
C ASN A 343 17.56 -28.13 -17.56
N ASP A 344 17.05 -27.60 -18.67
CA ASP A 344 17.89 -27.01 -19.71
C ASP A 344 18.08 -25.49 -19.53
N GLY A 345 17.39 -24.89 -18.57
CA GLY A 345 17.48 -23.48 -18.18
C GLY A 345 16.41 -22.60 -18.81
N ASP A 346 15.56 -23.12 -19.67
CA ASP A 346 14.46 -22.42 -20.30
C ASP A 346 13.12 -22.81 -19.65
N LEU A 347 12.20 -21.85 -19.47
CA LEU A 347 10.87 -22.14 -18.92
C LEU A 347 9.97 -22.76 -19.97
N ASP A 348 9.52 -23.98 -19.72
CA ASP A 348 8.57 -24.70 -20.56
C ASP A 348 7.13 -24.46 -20.11
N ILE A 349 6.17 -24.87 -20.95
CA ILE A 349 4.75 -24.78 -20.63
C ILE A 349 4.10 -26.16 -20.81
N ILE A 350 3.43 -26.60 -19.78
CA ILE A 350 2.58 -27.78 -19.82
C ILE A 350 1.14 -27.31 -20.04
N LEU A 351 0.54 -27.69 -21.17
CA LEU A 351 -0.84 -27.35 -21.51
C LEU A 351 -1.75 -28.55 -21.27
N ILE A 352 -2.85 -28.31 -20.60
CA ILE A 352 -3.83 -29.34 -20.31
C ILE A 352 -5.18 -28.99 -20.89
N SER A 353 -5.62 -29.78 -21.85
CA SER A 353 -6.99 -29.81 -22.29
C SER A 353 -7.75 -30.90 -21.56
N GLN A 354 -9.07 -30.90 -21.72
CA GLN A 354 -9.94 -31.90 -21.09
C GLN A 354 -9.56 -33.37 -21.42
N SER A 355 -8.80 -33.63 -22.45
CA SER A 355 -8.47 -35.01 -22.90
C SER A 355 -7.01 -35.27 -23.20
N LYS A 356 -6.18 -34.23 -23.22
CA LYS A 356 -4.76 -34.34 -23.62
C LYS A 356 -3.89 -33.35 -22.89
N THR A 357 -2.68 -33.77 -22.63
CA THR A 357 -1.61 -32.91 -22.15
C THR A 357 -0.58 -32.71 -23.24
N TYR A 358 -0.08 -31.51 -23.36
CA TYR A 358 0.96 -31.15 -24.31
C TYR A 358 2.10 -30.47 -23.54
N ILE A 359 3.31 -30.71 -24.01
CA ILE A 359 4.48 -29.96 -23.58
C ILE A 359 4.83 -28.99 -24.71
N MET A 360 4.84 -27.71 -24.41
CA MET A 360 5.45 -26.69 -25.24
C MET A 360 6.87 -26.49 -24.73
N LYS A 361 7.81 -27.27 -25.34
CA LYS A 361 9.21 -27.13 -25.00
C LYS A 361 9.74 -25.82 -25.54
N ASN A 362 10.33 -25.06 -24.66
CA ASN A 362 10.94 -23.78 -24.97
C ASN A 362 12.43 -23.95 -25.31
N THR A 363 12.93 -23.10 -26.18
CA THR A 363 14.36 -22.91 -26.38
C THR A 363 14.57 -21.41 -26.61
N ASN A 364 14.84 -20.68 -25.55
CA ASN A 364 15.08 -19.25 -25.56
C ASN A 364 13.98 -18.44 -26.31
N GLY A 365 12.70 -18.69 -25.98
CA GLY A 365 11.52 -18.03 -26.55
C GLY A 365 10.90 -18.72 -27.78
N GLU A 366 11.54 -19.75 -28.33
CA GLU A 366 11.03 -20.54 -29.45
C GLU A 366 10.41 -21.84 -28.94
N PHE A 367 9.11 -22.01 -29.16
CA PHE A 367 8.34 -23.15 -28.65
C PHE A 367 8.16 -24.26 -29.67
N GLU A 368 8.52 -25.48 -29.28
CA GLU A 368 8.16 -26.71 -29.97
C GLU A 368 7.05 -27.44 -29.22
N ILE A 369 5.94 -27.75 -29.92
CA ILE A 369 4.84 -28.48 -29.32
C ILE A 369 5.12 -29.97 -29.44
N ILE A 370 5.41 -30.60 -28.30
CA ILE A 370 5.64 -32.04 -28.21
C ILE A 370 4.30 -32.67 -27.82
N ALA A 371 3.70 -33.41 -28.74
CA ALA A 371 2.45 -34.10 -28.46
C ALA A 371 2.68 -35.27 -27.52
N ASP A 372 1.98 -35.24 -26.38
CA ASP A 372 1.49 -36.34 -25.58
C ASP A 372 2.43 -37.56 -25.37
N ASN A 373 3.27 -37.42 -24.36
CA ASN A 373 3.81 -38.60 -23.66
C ASN A 373 3.28 -38.74 -22.22
N ILE A 374 2.39 -37.84 -21.79
CA ILE A 374 1.72 -37.92 -20.49
C ILE A 374 0.42 -38.67 -20.69
N ASN A 375 0.54 -39.98 -20.71
CA ASN A 375 -0.63 -40.83 -20.76
C ASN A 375 -1.19 -40.92 -19.36
N TYR A 376 -2.16 -40.05 -19.04
CA TYR A 376 -3.05 -40.35 -17.93
C TYR A 376 -3.57 -41.74 -18.23
N ASP A 377 -3.40 -42.65 -17.28
CA ASP A 377 -4.10 -43.95 -17.35
C ASP A 377 -5.60 -43.59 -17.39
N GLN A 378 -6.05 -43.31 -18.61
CA GLN A 378 -7.46 -43.10 -18.86
C GLN A 378 -8.07 -44.42 -18.44
N ARG A 379 -8.72 -44.44 -17.29
CA ARG A 379 -9.69 -45.48 -17.05
C ARG A 379 -10.64 -45.37 -18.21
N ALA A 380 -10.39 -46.25 -19.23
CA ALA A 380 -11.36 -46.43 -20.28
C ALA A 380 -12.66 -46.68 -19.54
N ILE A 381 -13.58 -45.70 -19.59
CA ILE A 381 -14.90 -45.91 -19.04
C ILE A 381 -15.48 -47.01 -19.86
N LYS A 382 -15.52 -48.20 -19.26
CA LYS A 382 -15.80 -49.46 -19.94
C LYS A 382 -17.21 -49.55 -20.51
N ASP A 383 -18.09 -48.62 -20.21
CA ASP A 383 -19.52 -48.74 -20.43
C ASP A 383 -20.21 -47.55 -21.11
N PHE A 384 -19.46 -46.68 -21.82
CA PHE A 384 -20.11 -45.65 -22.63
C PHE A 384 -20.46 -46.20 -24.01
N PRO A 385 -21.72 -46.04 -24.48
CA PRO A 385 -22.09 -46.43 -25.84
C PRO A 385 -21.24 -45.65 -26.83
N GLN A 386 -20.66 -46.31 -27.79
CA GLN A 386 -19.79 -45.75 -28.83
C GLN A 386 -20.48 -44.72 -29.74
N GLU A 387 -21.71 -44.33 -29.46
CA GLU A 387 -22.52 -43.40 -30.24
C GLU A 387 -22.68 -42.03 -29.61
N SER A 388 -22.18 -41.77 -28.41
CA SER A 388 -22.16 -40.42 -27.85
C SER A 388 -20.95 -39.65 -28.39
N ILE A 389 -21.24 -38.60 -29.15
CA ILE A 389 -20.25 -37.68 -29.78
C ILE A 389 -19.52 -36.80 -28.74
N VAL A 390 -19.79 -36.97 -27.49
CA VAL A 390 -19.09 -36.25 -26.41
C VAL A 390 -17.85 -37.08 -26.05
N PRO A 391 -16.64 -36.59 -26.31
CA PRO A 391 -15.43 -37.26 -25.81
C PRO A 391 -15.56 -37.35 -24.29
N ILE A 392 -15.29 -38.52 -23.76
CA ILE A 392 -15.24 -38.76 -22.33
C ILE A 392 -14.01 -38.04 -21.81
N ILE A 393 -14.25 -36.99 -21.09
CA ILE A 393 -13.25 -36.00 -20.73
C ILE A 393 -12.93 -36.21 -19.27
N ASN A 394 -11.69 -36.60 -18.98
CA ASN A 394 -11.11 -36.38 -17.68
C ASN A 394 -10.96 -34.86 -17.53
N GLN A 395 -11.90 -34.23 -16.86
CA GLN A 395 -11.93 -32.78 -16.74
C GLN A 395 -10.87 -32.33 -15.74
N VAL A 396 -9.65 -32.14 -16.19
CA VAL A 396 -8.63 -31.45 -15.41
C VAL A 396 -8.91 -29.96 -15.48
N TYR A 397 -9.04 -29.33 -14.34
CA TYR A 397 -9.33 -27.88 -14.21
C TYR A 397 -8.11 -27.09 -13.81
N THR A 398 -7.18 -27.71 -13.09
CA THR A 398 -5.98 -27.06 -12.59
C THR A 398 -4.79 -27.98 -12.63
N SER A 399 -3.62 -27.41 -12.82
CA SER A 399 -2.33 -28.10 -12.81
C SER A 399 -1.23 -27.18 -12.35
N GLU A 400 -0.27 -27.72 -11.60
CA GLU A 400 0.90 -27.00 -11.14
C GLU A 400 2.14 -27.89 -11.22
N LEU A 401 3.31 -27.24 -11.37
CA LEU A 401 4.63 -27.89 -11.36
C LEU A 401 5.35 -27.58 -10.05
N TYR A 402 5.89 -28.60 -9.40
CA TYR A 402 6.68 -28.45 -8.20
C TYR A 402 7.58 -29.68 -7.99
N ASP A 403 8.80 -29.51 -7.50
CA ASP A 403 9.70 -30.63 -7.14
C ASP A 403 9.31 -31.17 -5.75
N LEU A 404 8.36 -32.10 -5.72
CA LEU A 404 7.79 -32.66 -4.50
C LEU A 404 8.66 -33.73 -3.84
N ASP A 405 9.40 -34.53 -4.63
CA ASP A 405 10.28 -35.57 -4.12
C ASP A 405 11.74 -35.11 -3.95
N LYS A 406 12.01 -33.85 -4.30
CA LYS A 406 13.31 -33.14 -4.15
C LYS A 406 14.45 -33.84 -4.89
N ASP A 407 14.13 -34.43 -6.01
CA ASP A 407 15.12 -35.05 -6.87
C ASP A 407 15.75 -34.08 -7.89
N GLY A 408 15.28 -32.85 -7.92
CA GLY A 408 15.75 -31.76 -8.78
C GLY A 408 15.01 -31.69 -10.11
N PHE A 409 13.98 -32.46 -10.34
CA PHE A 409 13.08 -32.38 -11.49
C PHE A 409 11.69 -32.01 -11.03
N LEU A 410 10.98 -31.21 -11.85
CA LEU A 410 9.62 -30.79 -11.52
C LEU A 410 8.64 -31.96 -11.68
N ASP A 411 7.74 -32.10 -10.71
CA ASP A 411 6.61 -33.01 -10.74
C ASP A 411 5.36 -32.24 -11.19
N LEU A 412 4.42 -32.92 -11.82
CA LEU A 412 3.16 -32.34 -12.29
C LEU A 412 2.02 -32.80 -11.40
N VAL A 413 1.38 -31.86 -10.72
CA VAL A 413 0.14 -32.11 -10.00
C VAL A 413 -1.03 -31.71 -10.87
N VAL A 414 -1.98 -32.62 -11.06
CA VAL A 414 -3.18 -32.40 -11.86
C VAL A 414 -4.41 -32.72 -11.06
N SER A 415 -5.38 -31.85 -11.10
CA SER A 415 -6.66 -32.04 -10.41
C SER A 415 -7.81 -31.41 -11.18
N GLY A 416 -9.02 -31.87 -10.91
CA GLY A 416 -10.20 -31.40 -11.60
C GLY A 416 -11.46 -32.04 -11.03
N HIS A 417 -12.22 -32.74 -11.85
CA HIS A 417 -13.40 -33.49 -11.39
C HIS A 417 -13.02 -34.88 -10.89
N ASP A 418 -13.00 -35.07 -9.59
CA ASP A 418 -12.78 -36.36 -8.94
C ASP A 418 -14.10 -37.14 -8.82
N TYR A 419 -14.62 -37.65 -9.94
CA TYR A 419 -15.77 -38.53 -9.92
C TYR A 419 -15.34 -39.99 -10.08
N PRO A 420 -15.38 -40.80 -9.02
CA PRO A 420 -14.93 -42.16 -9.14
C PRO A 420 -15.83 -43.06 -10.01
N ASP A 421 -17.01 -42.60 -10.40
CA ASP A 421 -18.03 -43.53 -10.89
C ASP A 421 -18.66 -43.17 -12.27
N GLN A 422 -18.48 -41.98 -12.89
CA GLN A 422 -19.08 -41.79 -14.25
C GLN A 422 -18.38 -40.79 -15.19
N TYR A 423 -17.83 -39.65 -14.74
CA TYR A 423 -17.40 -38.57 -15.63
C TYR A 423 -16.09 -37.90 -15.26
N GLY A 424 -15.41 -38.35 -14.23
CA GLY A 424 -14.20 -37.70 -13.73
C GLY A 424 -12.98 -38.59 -13.75
N GLY A 425 -11.82 -37.99 -13.67
CA GLY A 425 -10.52 -38.63 -13.49
C GLY A 425 -10.04 -38.57 -12.05
N GLU A 426 -9.03 -39.34 -11.74
CA GLU A 426 -8.32 -39.20 -10.48
C GLU A 426 -7.47 -37.92 -10.51
N SER A 427 -7.44 -37.19 -9.41
CA SER A 427 -6.40 -36.19 -9.19
C SER A 427 -5.08 -36.91 -8.88
N LEU A 428 -3.99 -36.46 -9.48
CA LEU A 428 -2.71 -37.18 -9.47
C LEU A 428 -1.54 -36.25 -9.19
N VAL A 429 -0.55 -36.79 -8.51
CA VAL A 429 0.83 -36.33 -8.57
C VAL A 429 1.57 -37.24 -9.56
N LEU A 430 2.19 -36.66 -10.57
CA LEU A 430 2.97 -37.35 -11.61
C LEU A 430 4.43 -36.92 -11.47
N PHE A 431 5.28 -37.89 -11.08
CA PHE A 431 6.68 -37.60 -10.82
C PHE A 431 7.49 -37.47 -12.11
N GLY A 432 8.26 -36.39 -12.19
CA GLY A 432 9.13 -36.07 -13.31
C GLY A 432 10.49 -36.79 -13.25
N ASP A 433 11.16 -36.86 -14.39
CA ASP A 433 12.54 -37.36 -14.52
C ASP A 433 13.39 -36.47 -15.45
N GLY A 434 12.94 -35.25 -15.72
CA GLY A 434 13.55 -34.34 -16.68
C GLY A 434 13.35 -34.71 -18.15
N LYS A 435 12.50 -35.71 -18.44
CA LYS A 435 12.16 -36.15 -19.80
C LYS A 435 10.66 -36.43 -19.97
N SER A 436 10.05 -36.83 -18.88
CA SER A 436 8.63 -37.17 -18.84
C SER A 436 8.11 -37.09 -17.41
N PHE A 437 6.78 -37.12 -17.26
CA PHE A 437 6.11 -37.25 -15.98
C PHE A 437 5.60 -38.67 -15.73
N LEU A 438 6.36 -39.67 -16.13
CA LEU A 438 5.99 -41.08 -16.07
C LEU A 438 6.85 -41.88 -15.09
N LYS A 439 7.73 -41.24 -14.31
CA LYS A 439 8.62 -41.90 -13.34
C LYS A 439 7.84 -42.70 -12.30
N ASP A 440 6.84 -42.06 -11.68
CA ASP A 440 5.90 -42.68 -10.73
C ASP A 440 4.63 -41.81 -10.66
N LYS A 441 3.57 -42.31 -10.06
CA LYS A 441 2.35 -41.56 -9.80
C LYS A 441 1.77 -41.86 -8.43
N LYS A 442 1.14 -40.82 -7.83
CA LYS A 442 0.34 -40.99 -6.61
C LYS A 442 -1.07 -40.45 -6.84
N ILE A 443 -2.04 -41.15 -6.25
CA ILE A 443 -3.45 -40.71 -6.30
C ILE A 443 -3.68 -39.73 -5.16
N ILE A 444 -4.30 -38.62 -5.48
CA ILE A 444 -4.79 -37.64 -4.51
C ILE A 444 -6.16 -38.12 -4.01
N PRO A 445 -6.37 -38.25 -2.68
CA PRO A 445 -7.66 -38.63 -2.12
C PRO A 445 -8.79 -37.71 -2.56
N SER A 446 -9.88 -38.26 -3.07
CA SER A 446 -11.09 -37.50 -3.38
C SER A 446 -11.82 -37.06 -2.11
N VAL A 447 -12.62 -35.99 -2.20
CA VAL A 447 -13.44 -35.48 -1.11
C VAL A 447 -14.91 -35.54 -1.51
N GLU A 448 -15.70 -36.25 -0.70
CA GLU A 448 -17.15 -36.38 -0.93
C GLU A 448 -17.83 -35.00 -0.89
N GLY A 449 -18.62 -34.68 -1.92
CA GLY A 449 -19.32 -33.39 -2.05
C GLY A 449 -18.47 -32.24 -2.59
N PHE A 450 -17.17 -32.41 -2.65
CA PHE A 450 -16.21 -31.39 -3.13
C PHE A 450 -15.27 -32.00 -4.18
N GLY A 451 -15.85 -32.65 -5.17
CA GLY A 451 -15.12 -33.36 -6.22
C GLY A 451 -14.44 -32.45 -7.24
N ILE A 452 -14.67 -31.14 -7.24
CA ILE A 452 -14.05 -30.20 -8.16
C ILE A 452 -12.90 -29.49 -7.46
N CYS A 453 -11.68 -29.63 -7.99
CA CYS A 453 -10.53 -28.85 -7.57
C CYS A 453 -10.29 -27.71 -8.55
N ILE A 454 -10.14 -26.51 -8.03
CA ILE A 454 -10.00 -25.28 -8.81
C ILE A 454 -8.62 -24.66 -8.69
N ASP A 455 -7.88 -24.95 -7.61
CA ASP A 455 -6.53 -24.42 -7.40
C ASP A 455 -5.66 -25.36 -6.58
N ILE A 456 -4.34 -25.24 -6.73
CA ILE A 456 -3.32 -26.06 -6.06
C ILE A 456 -2.19 -25.15 -5.61
N ASP A 457 -1.84 -25.24 -4.33
CA ASP A 457 -0.71 -24.54 -3.72
C ASP A 457 0.23 -25.54 -3.01
N PHE A 458 1.45 -25.11 -2.73
CA PHE A 458 2.48 -25.90 -2.07
C PHE A 458 3.12 -25.11 -0.93
N LEU A 459 3.24 -25.76 0.23
CA LEU A 459 3.87 -25.14 1.40
C LEU A 459 4.38 -26.22 2.36
N ASP A 460 5.59 -26.07 2.89
CA ASP A 460 6.04 -26.79 4.07
C ASP A 460 5.41 -26.14 5.31
N ILE A 461 4.20 -26.57 5.67
CA ILE A 461 3.38 -25.96 6.73
C ILE A 461 4.01 -26.15 8.11
N ASN A 462 4.66 -27.28 8.31
CA ASN A 462 5.16 -27.68 9.62
C ASN A 462 6.68 -27.51 9.79
N ASN A 463 7.37 -27.06 8.74
CA ASN A 463 8.82 -26.89 8.66
C ASN A 463 9.60 -28.21 8.95
N ASP A 464 9.08 -29.33 8.50
CA ASP A 464 9.78 -30.63 8.60
C ASP A 464 10.65 -30.93 7.38
N GLY A 465 10.55 -30.08 6.39
CA GLY A 465 11.26 -30.17 5.14
C GLY A 465 10.49 -30.92 4.05
N GLU A 466 9.35 -31.52 4.30
CA GLU A 466 8.44 -32.05 3.29
C GLU A 466 7.37 -30.98 2.94
N THR A 467 6.87 -31.03 1.70
CA THR A 467 5.92 -30.02 1.22
C THR A 467 4.51 -30.59 1.23
N GLU A 468 3.60 -29.93 1.93
CA GLU A 468 2.18 -30.23 1.86
C GLU A 468 1.56 -29.65 0.58
N ILE A 469 0.58 -30.36 0.01
CA ILE A 469 -0.22 -29.91 -1.12
C ILE A 469 -1.52 -29.34 -0.58
N ILE A 470 -1.83 -28.11 -0.91
CA ILE A 470 -3.05 -27.40 -0.53
C ILE A 470 -3.97 -27.35 -1.75
N LEU A 471 -5.14 -27.95 -1.66
CA LEU A 471 -6.12 -28.01 -2.74
C LEU A 471 -7.33 -27.15 -2.39
N ASN A 472 -7.68 -26.24 -3.26
CA ASN A 472 -8.92 -25.51 -3.18
C ASN A 472 -10.01 -26.23 -3.97
N ARG A 473 -11.03 -26.72 -3.26
CA ARG A 473 -12.11 -27.53 -3.83
C ARG A 473 -13.45 -26.84 -3.73
N THR A 474 -14.34 -27.20 -4.64
CA THR A 474 -15.72 -26.72 -4.67
C THR A 474 -16.70 -27.85 -4.95
N GLY A 475 -17.99 -27.58 -4.72
CA GLY A 475 -19.04 -28.58 -4.79
C GLY A 475 -19.26 -29.13 -6.19
N ASP A 476 -19.65 -30.40 -6.21
CA ASP A 476 -20.08 -31.13 -7.38
C ASP A 476 -21.60 -31.41 -7.36
N PRO A 477 -22.24 -31.78 -8.49
CA PRO A 477 -23.68 -31.99 -8.53
C PRO A 477 -24.18 -33.23 -7.78
N LYS A 478 -23.32 -34.13 -7.31
CA LYS A 478 -23.71 -35.38 -6.65
C LYS A 478 -24.37 -35.16 -5.29
N ASP A 479 -23.88 -34.18 -4.54
CA ASP A 479 -24.24 -34.02 -3.13
C ASP A 479 -25.27 -32.90 -2.87
N GLY A 480 -25.93 -32.41 -3.91
CA GLY A 480 -27.01 -31.46 -3.80
C GLY A 480 -26.59 -30.01 -3.66
N LEU A 481 -25.30 -29.73 -3.61
CA LEU A 481 -24.79 -28.35 -3.65
C LEU A 481 -24.84 -27.75 -5.06
N GLY A 482 -24.73 -28.58 -6.09
CA GLY A 482 -24.60 -28.15 -7.50
C GLY A 482 -23.18 -27.79 -7.87
N PHE A 483 -22.92 -27.66 -9.18
CA PHE A 483 -21.58 -27.28 -9.68
C PHE A 483 -21.12 -25.96 -9.09
N TYR A 484 -19.85 -25.93 -8.66
CA TYR A 484 -19.15 -24.72 -8.19
C TYR A 484 -19.78 -24.03 -6.99
N ARG A 485 -20.42 -24.80 -6.08
CA ARG A 485 -21.03 -24.24 -4.86
C ARG A 485 -20.32 -24.72 -3.62
N GLY A 486 -20.17 -23.81 -2.66
CA GLY A 486 -19.41 -24.08 -1.45
C GLY A 486 -17.90 -24.11 -1.69
N TRP A 487 -17.18 -24.31 -0.64
CA TRP A 487 -15.72 -24.35 -0.67
C TRP A 487 -15.17 -25.37 0.33
N LYS A 488 -14.02 -25.93 0.01
CA LYS A 488 -13.25 -26.81 0.89
C LYS A 488 -11.75 -26.65 0.61
N VAL A 489 -10.99 -26.44 1.66
CA VAL A 489 -9.54 -26.63 1.64
C VAL A 489 -9.26 -28.09 1.96
N GLN A 490 -8.47 -28.74 1.14
CA GLN A 490 -7.91 -30.06 1.44
C GLN A 490 -6.39 -29.91 1.52
N ILE A 491 -5.79 -30.39 2.60
CA ILE A 491 -4.34 -30.34 2.81
C ILE A 491 -3.82 -31.78 2.89
N LEU A 492 -2.88 -32.08 2.01
CA LEU A 492 -2.31 -33.41 1.87
C LEU A 492 -0.89 -33.42 2.43
N GLU A 493 -0.59 -34.46 3.18
CA GLU A 493 0.73 -34.76 3.74
C GLU A 493 1.25 -36.08 3.15
N LEU A 494 2.53 -36.16 2.82
CA LEU A 494 3.16 -37.39 2.35
C LEU A 494 3.51 -38.29 3.54
N ILE A 495 2.73 -39.34 3.74
CA ILE A 495 2.92 -40.30 4.85
C ILE A 495 3.17 -41.70 4.32
N ASN A 496 4.33 -42.27 4.64
CA ASN A 496 4.74 -43.59 4.18
C ASN A 496 4.69 -43.79 2.65
N GLY A 497 4.94 -42.70 1.91
CA GLY A 497 4.96 -42.70 0.45
C GLY A 497 3.60 -42.55 -0.23
N GLU A 498 2.55 -42.25 0.50
CA GLU A 498 1.21 -41.96 -0.02
C GLU A 498 0.73 -40.60 0.47
N TYR A 499 0.03 -39.80 -0.39
CA TYR A 499 -0.60 -38.58 0.03
C TYR A 499 -1.90 -38.86 0.79
N LEU A 500 -1.94 -38.44 2.03
CA LEU A 500 -3.10 -38.61 2.91
C LEU A 500 -3.73 -37.22 3.24
N ASP A 501 -5.04 -37.24 3.35
CA ASP A 501 -5.78 -36.02 3.79
C ASP A 501 -5.51 -35.76 5.27
N SER A 502 -4.71 -34.73 5.54
CA SER A 502 -4.34 -34.26 6.88
C SER A 502 -4.95 -32.89 7.20
N THR A 503 -6.03 -32.51 6.53
CA THR A 503 -6.66 -31.21 6.60
C THR A 503 -6.94 -30.77 8.04
N ASP A 504 -7.54 -31.60 8.87
CA ASP A 504 -7.90 -31.27 10.26
C ASP A 504 -6.67 -30.97 11.14
N LYS A 505 -5.50 -31.47 10.75
CA LYS A 505 -4.22 -31.17 11.42
C LYS A 505 -3.79 -29.74 11.16
N TYR A 506 -3.96 -29.28 9.93
CA TYR A 506 -3.32 -28.06 9.42
C TYR A 506 -4.25 -26.84 9.28
N ILE A 507 -5.57 -26.99 9.39
CA ILE A 507 -6.50 -25.86 9.33
C ILE A 507 -7.65 -26.05 10.31
N ASP A 508 -8.12 -24.98 10.92
CA ASP A 508 -9.21 -25.03 11.93
C ASP A 508 -10.61 -25.01 11.30
N VAL A 509 -10.78 -24.28 10.22
CA VAL A 509 -12.03 -24.17 9.45
C VAL A 509 -11.71 -24.43 7.98
N SER A 510 -12.01 -25.63 7.51
CA SER A 510 -11.61 -26.11 6.18
C SER A 510 -12.73 -26.09 5.14
N GLN A 511 -13.98 -25.82 5.52
CA GLN A 511 -15.10 -25.89 4.58
C GLN A 511 -16.26 -25.01 5.00
N GLY A 512 -17.09 -24.64 4.03
CA GLY A 512 -18.37 -23.96 4.23
C GLY A 512 -19.41 -24.42 3.22
N SER A 513 -20.66 -24.50 3.69
CA SER A 513 -21.85 -24.89 2.90
C SER A 513 -22.61 -23.67 2.38
N ASP A 514 -21.94 -22.57 2.18
CA ASP A 514 -22.56 -21.35 1.68
C ASP A 514 -23.20 -21.65 0.32
N SER A 515 -24.44 -21.24 0.12
CA SER A 515 -25.19 -21.45 -1.11
C SER A 515 -24.62 -20.65 -2.30
N ASP A 516 -23.50 -20.00 -2.08
CA ASP A 516 -22.84 -19.13 -3.03
C ASP A 516 -21.90 -19.89 -3.95
N TRP A 517 -21.54 -19.23 -5.04
CA TRP A 517 -20.55 -19.68 -6.00
C TRP A 517 -19.22 -20.02 -5.32
N MET A 518 -18.32 -20.75 -5.99
CA MET A 518 -17.02 -21.15 -5.47
C MET A 518 -16.21 -19.96 -4.92
N TYR A 519 -15.33 -20.24 -3.99
CA TYR A 519 -14.34 -19.29 -3.50
C TYR A 519 -12.98 -19.66 -4.07
N TRP A 520 -12.29 -18.69 -4.65
CA TRP A 520 -10.87 -18.79 -4.91
C TRP A 520 -10.12 -18.50 -3.61
N LEU A 521 -9.20 -19.37 -3.27
CA LEU A 521 -8.32 -19.20 -2.12
C LEU A 521 -6.92 -18.90 -2.61
N HIS A 522 -6.26 -17.97 -1.95
CA HIS A 522 -4.92 -17.52 -2.29
C HIS A 522 -4.02 -17.69 -1.09
N LEU A 523 -2.89 -18.34 -1.31
CA LEU A 523 -1.80 -18.41 -0.34
C LEU A 523 -0.89 -17.20 -0.55
N ASN A 524 -0.51 -16.51 0.53
CA ASN A 524 0.33 -15.32 0.47
C ASN A 524 1.35 -15.33 1.61
N ASP A 525 2.54 -14.84 1.32
CA ASP A 525 3.54 -14.48 2.33
C ASP A 525 3.53 -12.95 2.49
N ASN A 526 2.98 -12.48 3.59
CA ASN A 526 2.94 -11.07 3.95
C ASN A 526 4.04 -10.77 4.98
N ASN A 527 5.25 -10.51 4.49
CA ASN A 527 6.43 -10.20 5.32
C ASN A 527 6.73 -11.27 6.38
N GLY A 528 6.68 -12.55 6.00
CA GLY A 528 6.92 -13.69 6.87
C GLY A 528 5.68 -14.15 7.65
N ILE A 529 4.51 -13.54 7.41
CA ILE A 529 3.22 -14.04 7.88
C ILE A 529 2.57 -14.75 6.69
N ILE A 530 2.48 -16.07 6.77
CA ILE A 530 1.80 -16.87 5.75
C ILE A 530 0.30 -16.78 5.98
N GLU A 531 -0.42 -16.34 4.96
CA GLU A 531 -1.87 -16.13 4.98
C GLU A 531 -2.54 -16.97 3.89
N LEU A 532 -3.72 -17.52 4.20
CA LEU A 532 -4.64 -18.08 3.22
C LEU A 532 -5.91 -17.23 3.27
N PHE A 533 -6.42 -16.76 2.14
CA PHE A 533 -7.61 -15.91 2.12
C PHE A 533 -8.45 -16.15 0.88
N ASN A 534 -9.76 -15.86 0.99
CA ASN A 534 -10.64 -15.89 -0.17
C ASN A 534 -10.71 -14.50 -0.82
N ASP A 535 -10.85 -14.48 -2.13
CA ASP A 535 -11.17 -13.26 -2.84
C ASP A 535 -12.67 -12.91 -2.74
N ASP A 536 -12.99 -11.64 -2.92
CA ASP A 536 -14.36 -11.08 -2.91
C ASP A 536 -14.94 -10.98 -4.33
N LEU A 537 -14.19 -11.37 -5.36
CA LEU A 537 -14.46 -11.04 -6.77
C LEU A 537 -15.66 -11.76 -7.36
N HIS A 538 -16.04 -12.90 -6.80
CA HIS A 538 -17.00 -13.81 -7.40
C HIS A 538 -18.42 -13.67 -6.83
N THR A 539 -18.96 -12.45 -6.77
CA THR A 539 -20.35 -12.27 -6.35
C THR A 539 -21.28 -12.16 -7.54
N THR A 540 -21.85 -13.27 -7.98
CA THR A 540 -22.97 -13.27 -8.96
C THR A 540 -24.30 -12.81 -8.35
N THR A 541 -24.35 -12.49 -7.07
CA THR A 541 -25.54 -12.01 -6.36
C THR A 541 -25.19 -10.78 -5.53
N SER A 542 -26.16 -9.90 -5.33
CA SER A 542 -26.07 -8.65 -4.58
C SER A 542 -25.73 -8.79 -3.07
N GLN A 543 -25.17 -9.91 -2.66
CA GLN A 543 -24.74 -10.17 -1.28
C GLN A 543 -23.22 -10.34 -1.27
N SER A 544 -22.55 -9.45 -0.54
CA SER A 544 -21.12 -9.55 -0.29
C SER A 544 -20.80 -10.88 0.39
N LYS A 545 -19.89 -11.67 -0.18
CA LYS A 545 -19.34 -12.85 0.49
C LYS A 545 -18.56 -12.41 1.73
N PRO A 546 -18.66 -13.16 2.83
CA PRO A 546 -17.80 -12.86 3.97
C PRO A 546 -16.33 -13.10 3.57
N TYR A 547 -15.51 -12.07 3.73
CA TYR A 547 -14.06 -12.21 3.62
C TYR A 547 -13.59 -13.15 4.73
N ARG A 548 -12.78 -14.14 4.36
CA ARG A 548 -12.15 -15.07 5.31
C ARG A 548 -10.64 -15.00 5.09
N LYS A 549 -9.94 -14.93 6.18
CA LYS A 549 -8.48 -14.95 6.21
C LYS A 549 -8.02 -15.88 7.31
N TRP A 550 -7.11 -16.77 6.98
CA TRP A 550 -6.40 -17.60 7.95
C TRP A 550 -4.95 -17.15 8.00
N GLU A 551 -4.38 -17.18 9.18
CA GLU A 551 -2.96 -16.97 9.38
C GLU A 551 -2.29 -18.28 9.84
N LEU A 552 -1.10 -18.58 9.32
CA LEU A 552 -0.32 -19.74 9.74
C LEU A 552 0.32 -19.47 11.10
N ILE A 553 -0.20 -20.10 12.13
CA ILE A 553 0.26 -19.96 13.52
C ILE A 553 0.60 -21.36 14.06
N ASN A 554 1.88 -21.57 14.44
CA ASN A 554 2.35 -22.85 14.98
C ASN A 554 1.96 -24.04 14.09
N SER A 555 2.28 -23.97 12.82
CA SER A 555 2.00 -25.00 11.80
C SER A 555 0.51 -25.30 11.60
N LYS A 556 -0.35 -24.34 11.86
CA LYS A 556 -1.78 -24.46 11.60
C LYS A 556 -2.39 -23.15 11.12
N PHE A 557 -3.18 -23.21 10.08
CA PHE A 557 -3.98 -22.09 9.59
C PHE A 557 -5.16 -21.83 10.52
N ILE A 558 -5.20 -20.66 11.13
CA ILE A 558 -6.22 -20.24 12.10
C ILE A 558 -7.04 -19.10 11.50
N LEU A 559 -8.35 -19.28 11.43
CA LEU A 559 -9.30 -18.29 10.91
C LEU A 559 -9.28 -17.02 11.79
N GLN A 560 -9.14 -15.84 11.15
CA GLN A 560 -9.04 -14.53 11.79
C GLN A 560 -10.40 -13.83 11.86
#